data_50d3e4da839cb5ccef24f1da6c901776
#
_entry.id   50d3e4da839cb5ccef24f1da6c901776
#
_cell.length_a   1.000
_cell.length_b   1.000
_cell.length_c   1.000
_cell.angle_alpha   90.00
_cell.angle_beta   90.00
_cell.angle_gamma   90.00
#
_symmetry.space_group_name_H-M   'P 1'
#
loop_
_entity.id
_entity.type
_entity.pdbx_description
1 polymer ?
#
loop_
_entity_poly.entity_id
_entity_poly.type
_entity_poly.pdbx_seq_one_letter_code
_entity_poly.pdbx_strand_id
1 'polypeptide(L)'
;DYQGKNAIYGAPFGATLRPQHPGPIATESMFEVPGSRWAVVCDDSQRDGMMLMTESRYGFGCLSGMMHVSLVRSPKVTPTRGDADTTSFGINKSMEVSNLGKHHVELAIGYFNADAPRELNPAALAESLFRETVTYTGQAVTSPIEQLDGGNSLIPTWVKPMTDGSMLLRLNETLGQRGQMNLKLK
;
A
#
# COMPACT_ATOMS: atom_id res chain seq x y z
N ASP A 1 -17.93 14.51 -4.23
CA ASP A 1 -18.32 13.11 -4.33
C ASP A 1 -17.30 12.36 -5.19
N TYR A 2 -16.69 11.30 -4.66
CA TYR A 2 -15.60 10.55 -5.30
C TYR A 2 -16.08 9.18 -5.80
N GLN A 3 -17.25 9.15 -6.44
CA GLN A 3 -17.85 7.94 -7.01
C GLN A 3 -17.45 7.73 -8.47
N GLY A 4 -16.18 7.91 -8.78
CA GLY A 4 -15.68 7.61 -10.12
C GLY A 4 -15.72 6.13 -10.46
N LYS A 5 -15.50 5.82 -11.72
CA LYS A 5 -15.56 4.44 -12.24
C LYS A 5 -14.59 3.49 -11.54
N ASN A 6 -13.39 3.97 -11.21
CA ASN A 6 -12.33 3.18 -10.61
C ASN A 6 -11.80 3.82 -9.33
N ALA A 7 -11.30 2.97 -8.43
CA ALA A 7 -10.43 3.33 -7.33
C ALA A 7 -8.99 2.90 -7.63
N ILE A 8 -8.04 3.54 -6.96
CA ILE A 8 -6.62 3.28 -7.10
C ILE A 8 -6.14 2.54 -5.86
N TYR A 9 -5.40 1.45 -6.03
CA TYR A 9 -4.82 0.67 -4.93
C TYR A 9 -3.31 0.61 -5.08
N GLY A 10 -2.61 0.78 -3.98
CA GLY A 10 -1.18 0.52 -3.95
C GLY A 10 -0.88 -0.93 -4.35
N ALA A 11 0.19 -1.10 -5.11
CA ALA A 11 0.73 -2.38 -5.49
C ALA A 11 2.25 -2.38 -5.26
N PRO A 12 2.90 -3.53 -5.10
CA PRO A 12 4.36 -3.58 -5.14
C PRO A 12 4.86 -3.00 -6.47
N PHE A 13 5.63 -1.91 -6.40
CA PHE A 13 6.17 -1.19 -7.57
C PHE A 13 5.13 -0.55 -8.49
N GLY A 14 4.04 -0.02 -7.94
CA GLY A 14 3.06 0.71 -8.75
C GLY A 14 1.70 0.88 -8.10
N ALA A 15 0.69 1.02 -8.95
CA ALA A 15 -0.70 1.07 -8.55
C ALA A 15 -1.57 0.23 -9.48
N THR A 16 -2.70 -0.21 -8.98
CA THR A 16 -3.70 -0.97 -9.74
C THR A 16 -5.05 -0.26 -9.67
N LEU A 17 -5.69 -0.10 -10.82
CA LEU A 17 -7.05 0.40 -10.92
C LEU A 17 -8.04 -0.75 -10.78
N ARG A 18 -9.11 -0.54 -10.00
CA ARG A 18 -10.21 -1.51 -9.87
C ARG A 18 -11.55 -0.77 -9.86
N PRO A 19 -12.61 -1.38 -10.41
CA PRO A 19 -13.94 -0.77 -10.41
C PRO A 19 -14.44 -0.46 -9.00
N GLN A 20 -15.12 0.69 -8.86
CA GLN A 20 -15.83 1.07 -7.62
C GLN A 20 -17.28 0.60 -7.57
N HIS A 21 -17.83 0.16 -8.69
CA HIS A 21 -19.23 -0.24 -8.80
C HIS A 21 -19.34 -1.75 -8.93
N PRO A 22 -20.27 -2.38 -8.20
CA PRO A 22 -20.51 -3.81 -8.34
C PRO A 22 -21.10 -4.11 -9.72
N GLY A 23 -20.68 -5.24 -10.27
CA GLY A 23 -21.13 -5.69 -11.57
C GLY A 23 -21.04 -7.21 -11.73
N PRO A 24 -21.49 -7.74 -12.88
CA PRO A 24 -21.57 -9.18 -13.10
C PRO A 24 -20.24 -9.85 -13.44
N ILE A 25 -19.21 -9.08 -13.82
CA ILE A 25 -17.91 -9.65 -14.15
C ILE A 25 -17.05 -9.84 -12.89
N ALA A 26 -16.12 -10.76 -12.95
CA ALA A 26 -15.30 -11.16 -11.79
C ALA A 26 -14.57 -9.99 -11.12
N THR A 27 -14.07 -9.02 -11.90
CA THR A 27 -13.38 -7.84 -11.37
C THR A 27 -14.31 -6.86 -10.65
N GLU A 28 -15.57 -6.82 -11.02
CA GLU A 28 -16.59 -5.94 -10.43
C GLU A 28 -17.26 -6.58 -9.21
N SER A 29 -17.16 -7.90 -9.05
CA SER A 29 -17.71 -8.63 -7.91
C SER A 29 -16.76 -8.74 -6.72
N MET A 30 -15.56 -8.15 -6.80
CA MET A 30 -14.59 -8.18 -5.74
C MET A 30 -14.84 -7.08 -4.70
N PHE A 31 -15.42 -7.43 -3.57
CA PHE A 31 -15.68 -6.51 -2.46
C PHE A 31 -14.45 -6.20 -1.61
N GLU A 32 -13.48 -7.10 -1.58
CA GLU A 32 -12.19 -6.91 -0.92
C GLU A 32 -11.07 -7.37 -1.85
N VAL A 33 -10.09 -6.51 -2.02
CA VAL A 33 -8.96 -6.74 -2.93
C VAL A 33 -7.64 -6.41 -2.22
N PRO A 34 -6.54 -7.02 -2.62
CA PRO A 34 -5.24 -6.66 -2.07
C PRO A 34 -4.84 -5.25 -2.53
N GLY A 35 -4.34 -4.48 -1.57
CA GLY A 35 -3.68 -3.20 -1.78
C GLY A 35 -2.43 -3.12 -0.92
N SER A 36 -1.40 -2.43 -1.39
CA SER A 36 -0.15 -2.28 -0.65
C SER A 36 -0.20 -1.04 0.22
N ARG A 37 -0.79 -1.18 1.42
CA ARG A 37 -0.83 -0.18 2.49
C ARG A 37 -1.67 1.07 2.22
N TRP A 38 -2.17 1.29 1.01
CA TRP A 38 -3.02 2.44 0.70
C TRP A 38 -4.02 2.16 -0.42
N ALA A 39 -5.12 2.88 -0.38
CA ALA A 39 -6.11 2.94 -1.45
C ALA A 39 -6.68 4.36 -1.58
N VAL A 40 -7.18 4.70 -2.74
CA VAL A 40 -7.79 5.99 -3.06
C VAL A 40 -9.13 5.76 -3.75
N VAL A 41 -10.19 6.37 -3.23
CA VAL A 41 -11.42 6.60 -4.01
C VAL A 41 -11.30 7.95 -4.69
N CYS A 42 -11.58 7.99 -5.96
CA CYS A 42 -11.44 9.19 -6.77
C CYS A 42 -12.66 9.42 -7.67
N ASP A 43 -12.71 10.59 -8.27
CA ASP A 43 -13.64 10.92 -9.33
C ASP A 43 -13.26 10.22 -10.66
N ASP A 44 -14.06 10.42 -11.70
CA ASP A 44 -13.80 9.83 -13.02
C ASP A 44 -12.50 10.33 -13.66
N SER A 45 -12.06 11.52 -13.31
CA SER A 45 -10.79 12.07 -13.80
C SER A 45 -9.57 11.40 -13.17
N GLN A 46 -9.75 10.71 -12.05
CA GLN A 46 -8.70 10.10 -11.22
C GLN A 46 -7.67 11.12 -10.72
N ARG A 47 -8.04 12.39 -10.65
CA ARG A 47 -7.14 13.46 -10.22
C ARG A 47 -7.33 13.85 -8.77
N ASP A 48 -8.56 13.79 -8.28
CA ASP A 48 -8.93 14.17 -6.93
C ASP A 48 -9.66 13.05 -6.21
N GLY A 49 -9.40 12.91 -4.92
CA GLY A 49 -10.00 11.84 -4.15
C GLY A 49 -9.71 11.89 -2.66
N MET A 50 -10.13 10.85 -1.99
CA MET A 50 -9.75 10.57 -0.61
C MET A 50 -8.88 9.33 -0.56
N MET A 51 -7.85 9.36 0.25
CA MET A 51 -6.95 8.22 0.47
C MET A 51 -7.06 7.68 1.89
N LEU A 52 -6.96 6.37 1.99
CA LEU A 52 -6.84 5.62 3.23
C LEU A 52 -5.50 4.90 3.23
N MET A 53 -4.72 5.08 4.29
CA MET A 53 -3.40 4.48 4.45
C MET A 53 -3.36 3.63 5.72
N THR A 54 -2.57 2.57 5.68
CA THR A 54 -2.41 1.65 6.81
C THR A 54 -0.95 1.31 7.00
N GLU A 55 -0.57 1.03 8.23
CA GLU A 55 0.77 0.54 8.56
C GLU A 55 1.03 -0.83 7.92
N SER A 56 0.11 -1.78 8.10
CA SER A 56 0.35 -3.18 7.77
C SER A 56 -0.93 -3.95 7.36
N ARG A 57 -1.93 -3.28 6.79
CA ARG A 57 -3.15 -3.92 6.31
C ARG A 57 -3.18 -3.88 4.78
N TYR A 58 -3.64 -4.97 4.18
CA TYR A 58 -3.54 -5.21 2.75
C TYR A 58 -4.87 -5.56 2.09
N GLY A 59 -5.94 -5.74 2.86
CA GLY A 59 -7.28 -6.00 2.35
C GLY A 59 -8.10 -4.72 2.32
N PHE A 60 -8.36 -4.19 1.15
CA PHE A 60 -9.12 -2.96 0.94
C PHE A 60 -10.37 -3.22 0.12
N GLY A 61 -11.36 -2.36 0.26
CA GLY A 61 -12.46 -2.27 -0.66
C GLY A 61 -12.86 -0.82 -0.89
N CYS A 62 -13.22 -0.53 -2.12
CA CYS A 62 -13.76 0.76 -2.51
C CYS A 62 -15.04 0.50 -3.30
N LEU A 63 -16.16 0.93 -2.77
CA LEU A 63 -17.46 0.67 -3.37
C LEU A 63 -18.28 1.95 -3.35
N SER A 64 -18.65 2.43 -4.53
CA SER A 64 -19.49 3.63 -4.70
C SER A 64 -19.02 4.84 -3.88
N GLY A 65 -17.71 5.11 -3.90
CA GLY A 65 -17.09 6.21 -3.15
C GLY A 65 -16.83 5.93 -1.66
N MET A 66 -17.17 4.75 -1.19
CA MET A 66 -16.95 4.33 0.19
C MET A 66 -15.71 3.45 0.27
N MET A 67 -14.76 3.82 1.14
CA MET A 67 -13.56 3.01 1.40
C MET A 67 -13.71 2.19 2.69
N HIS A 68 -13.20 0.98 2.67
CA HIS A 68 -13.01 0.17 3.85
C HIS A 68 -11.69 -0.60 3.81
N VAL A 69 -11.24 -1.04 4.97
CA VAL A 69 -10.05 -1.87 5.13
C VAL A 69 -10.32 -2.96 6.15
N SER A 70 -9.89 -4.16 5.86
CA SER A 70 -9.97 -5.29 6.78
C SER A 70 -8.94 -5.14 7.89
N LEU A 71 -9.39 -4.96 9.12
CA LEU A 71 -8.51 -4.76 10.27
C LEU A 71 -8.01 -6.09 10.85
N VAL A 72 -8.92 -7.02 11.06
CA VAL A 72 -8.62 -8.34 11.65
C VAL A 72 -9.45 -9.40 10.93
N ARG A 73 -8.79 -10.48 10.56
CA ARG A 73 -9.42 -11.70 10.08
C ARG A 73 -9.12 -12.82 11.05
N SER A 74 -10.13 -13.55 11.45
CA SER A 74 -10.01 -14.68 12.36
C SER A 74 -10.54 -15.96 11.71
N PRO A 75 -9.86 -16.47 10.67
CA PRO A 75 -10.26 -17.71 10.03
C PRO A 75 -10.07 -18.89 10.98
N LYS A 76 -10.87 -19.91 10.83
CA LYS A 76 -10.63 -21.20 11.46
C LYS A 76 -9.36 -21.82 10.89
N VAL A 77 -8.47 -22.27 11.76
CA VAL A 77 -7.26 -22.97 11.35
C VAL A 77 -7.63 -24.39 10.98
N THR A 78 -7.45 -24.73 9.71
CA THR A 78 -7.56 -26.13 9.28
C THR A 78 -6.20 -26.80 9.48
N PRO A 79 -6.12 -27.96 10.13
CA PRO A 79 -4.87 -28.70 10.26
C PRO A 79 -4.27 -28.95 8.87
N THR A 80 -2.97 -28.69 8.73
CA THR A 80 -2.26 -28.93 7.48
C THR A 80 -2.27 -30.44 7.18
N ARG A 81 -2.49 -30.80 5.93
CA ARG A 81 -2.43 -32.20 5.44
C ARG A 81 -1.01 -32.74 5.67
N GLY A 82 -0.79 -33.43 6.77
CA GLY A 82 0.52 -33.93 7.18
C GLY A 82 0.59 -34.27 8.67
N ASP A 83 -0.30 -33.72 9.47
CA ASP A 83 -0.46 -34.20 10.83
C ASP A 83 -1.12 -35.57 10.77
N ALA A 84 -0.43 -36.59 11.25
CA ALA A 84 -0.76 -38.02 11.11
C ALA A 84 -2.11 -38.44 11.71
N ASP A 85 -2.91 -37.52 12.14
CA ASP A 85 -4.20 -37.75 12.78
C ASP A 85 -5.41 -37.24 11.96
N THR A 86 -5.21 -37.12 10.64
CA THR A 86 -6.26 -36.66 9.70
C THR A 86 -7.28 -37.74 9.32
N THR A 87 -7.28 -38.89 9.96
CA THR A 87 -8.34 -39.92 9.77
C THR A 87 -9.66 -39.54 10.41
N SER A 88 -9.68 -38.50 11.20
CA SER A 88 -10.89 -37.96 11.79
C SER A 88 -11.19 -36.60 11.15
N PHE A 89 -12.03 -36.58 10.12
CA PHE A 89 -12.95 -35.48 9.93
C PHE A 89 -13.90 -35.41 11.13
N GLY A 90 -13.33 -35.58 12.33
CA GLY A 90 -14.03 -35.53 13.60
C GLY A 90 -14.29 -34.10 13.98
N ILE A 91 -15.52 -33.72 13.92
CA ILE A 91 -16.18 -32.50 14.36
C ILE A 91 -15.79 -32.06 15.80
N ASN A 92 -14.88 -32.74 16.48
CA ASN A 92 -14.60 -32.59 17.91
C ASN A 92 -13.22 -32.09 18.31
N LYS A 93 -12.29 -31.77 17.39
CA LYS A 93 -11.18 -30.89 17.76
C LYS A 93 -11.71 -29.45 17.69
N SER A 94 -11.65 -28.73 18.79
CA SER A 94 -11.90 -27.29 18.83
C SER A 94 -11.08 -26.65 17.73
N MET A 95 -11.74 -26.21 16.66
CA MET A 95 -11.07 -25.51 15.56
C MET A 95 -10.52 -24.22 16.16
N GLU A 96 -9.22 -24.17 16.32
CA GLU A 96 -8.56 -22.96 16.78
C GLU A 96 -8.81 -21.84 15.77
N VAL A 97 -9.21 -20.70 16.28
CA VAL A 97 -9.40 -19.50 15.47
C VAL A 97 -8.13 -18.67 15.58
N SER A 98 -7.56 -18.30 14.45
CA SER A 98 -6.36 -17.47 14.41
C SER A 98 -6.67 -16.02 14.78
N ASN A 99 -5.64 -15.26 15.12
CA ASN A 99 -5.71 -13.83 15.39
C ASN A 99 -6.68 -13.42 16.51
N LEU A 100 -6.90 -14.28 17.51
CA LEU A 100 -7.60 -13.89 18.73
C LEU A 100 -6.72 -12.97 19.59
N GLY A 101 -7.34 -12.02 20.27
CA GLY A 101 -6.66 -11.14 21.22
C GLY A 101 -6.83 -9.66 20.90
N LYS A 102 -6.00 -8.84 21.55
CA LYS A 102 -6.00 -7.38 21.39
C LYS A 102 -5.10 -7.01 20.22
N HIS A 103 -5.62 -6.21 19.32
CA HIS A 103 -4.90 -5.68 18.17
C HIS A 103 -4.76 -4.17 18.27
N HIS A 104 -3.60 -3.65 17.87
CA HIS A 104 -3.37 -2.24 17.63
C HIS A 104 -3.22 -2.05 16.13
N VAL A 105 -3.94 -1.09 15.57
CA VAL A 105 -3.92 -0.80 14.13
C VAL A 105 -3.89 0.69 13.94
N GLU A 106 -2.90 1.17 13.21
CA GLU A 106 -2.77 2.58 12.84
C GLU A 106 -3.29 2.79 11.42
N LEU A 107 -4.12 3.81 11.27
CA LEU A 107 -4.73 4.23 10.02
C LEU A 107 -4.54 5.73 9.85
N ALA A 108 -4.43 6.18 8.60
CA ALA A 108 -4.47 7.59 8.26
C ALA A 108 -5.41 7.82 7.08
N ILE A 109 -6.10 8.94 7.11
CA ILE A 109 -7.00 9.39 6.05
C ILE A 109 -6.51 10.74 5.55
N GLY A 110 -6.53 10.96 4.24
CA GLY A 110 -6.09 12.20 3.64
C GLY A 110 -6.80 12.51 2.33
N TYR A 111 -6.54 13.70 1.85
CA TYR A 111 -6.94 14.12 0.52
C TYR A 111 -5.90 13.66 -0.50
N PHE A 112 -6.36 13.18 -1.62
CA PHE A 112 -5.54 12.79 -2.76
C PHE A 112 -5.71 13.81 -3.90
N ASN A 113 -4.57 14.22 -4.47
CA ASN A 113 -4.52 14.94 -5.73
C ASN A 113 -3.36 14.40 -6.56
N ALA A 114 -3.64 14.01 -7.80
CA ALA A 114 -2.65 13.37 -8.69
C ALA A 114 -1.49 14.31 -9.09
N ASP A 115 -1.70 15.62 -9.00
CA ASP A 115 -0.70 16.64 -9.32
C ASP A 115 0.04 17.17 -8.07
N ALA A 116 -0.31 16.65 -6.90
CA ALA A 116 0.33 17.04 -5.65
C ALA A 116 1.85 16.78 -5.68
N PRO A 117 2.63 17.52 -4.91
CA PRO A 117 4.06 17.25 -4.74
C PRO A 117 4.32 15.81 -4.32
N ARG A 118 5.49 15.28 -4.66
CA ARG A 118 5.91 13.91 -4.40
C ARG A 118 5.71 13.47 -2.95
N GLU A 119 5.94 14.37 -2.02
CA GLU A 119 5.81 14.14 -0.58
C GLU A 119 4.38 13.84 -0.14
N LEU A 120 3.39 14.29 -0.92
CA LEU A 120 1.96 14.04 -0.71
C LEU A 120 1.41 12.87 -1.52
N ASN A 121 2.26 12.16 -2.25
CA ASN A 121 1.91 10.92 -2.93
C ASN A 121 1.51 9.85 -1.89
N PRO A 122 0.42 9.08 -2.10
CA PRO A 122 -0.05 8.08 -1.13
C PRO A 122 1.01 7.09 -0.68
N ALA A 123 1.88 6.63 -1.59
CA ALA A 123 2.96 5.71 -1.24
C ALA A 123 4.04 6.40 -0.37
N ALA A 124 4.41 7.64 -0.69
CA ALA A 124 5.37 8.42 0.11
C ALA A 124 4.81 8.73 1.51
N LEU A 125 3.55 9.13 1.58
CA LEU A 125 2.87 9.38 2.86
C LEU A 125 2.78 8.11 3.71
N ALA A 126 2.37 6.98 3.14
CA ALA A 126 2.32 5.71 3.86
C ALA A 126 3.69 5.32 4.42
N GLU A 127 4.77 5.55 3.66
CA GLU A 127 6.13 5.34 4.16
C GLU A 127 6.49 6.30 5.29
N SER A 128 6.18 7.59 5.16
CA SER A 128 6.57 8.61 6.14
C SER A 128 5.81 8.48 7.45
N LEU A 129 4.51 8.12 7.40
CA LEU A 129 3.64 8.04 8.58
C LEU A 129 3.94 6.80 9.45
N PHE A 130 4.34 5.70 8.83
CA PHE A 130 4.46 4.41 9.51
C PHE A 130 5.90 3.87 9.58
N ARG A 131 6.87 4.70 9.19
CA ARG A 131 8.28 4.34 9.32
C ARG A 131 8.78 4.68 10.71
N GLU A 132 9.41 3.72 11.36
CA GLU A 132 10.12 3.96 12.61
C GLU A 132 11.28 4.94 12.42
N THR A 133 11.44 5.84 13.37
CA THR A 133 12.58 6.77 13.40
C THR A 133 13.84 6.00 13.80
N VAL A 134 14.83 5.98 12.93
CA VAL A 134 16.14 5.40 13.22
C VAL A 134 17.03 6.46 13.86
N THR A 135 17.52 6.17 15.07
CA THR A 135 18.51 7.00 15.76
C THR A 135 19.87 6.33 15.75
N TYR A 136 20.93 7.11 15.58
CA TYR A 136 22.30 6.61 15.62
C TYR A 136 23.23 7.66 16.24
N THR A 137 24.38 7.22 16.71
CA THR A 137 25.46 8.10 17.20
C THR A 137 26.55 8.19 16.13
N GLY A 138 26.97 9.40 15.79
CA GLY A 138 28.00 9.62 14.78
C GLY A 138 27.84 10.94 14.03
N GLN A 139 28.55 11.07 12.92
CA GLN A 139 28.41 12.24 12.06
C GLN A 139 27.05 12.20 11.33
N ALA A 140 26.47 13.39 11.13
CA ALA A 140 25.23 13.52 10.38
C ALA A 140 25.41 12.97 8.96
N VAL A 141 24.55 12.02 8.58
CA VAL A 141 24.51 11.52 7.20
C VAL A 141 23.72 12.51 6.36
N THR A 142 24.36 13.02 5.33
CA THR A 142 23.68 13.87 4.34
C THR A 142 23.19 13.04 3.16
N SER A 143 22.00 13.36 2.65
CA SER A 143 21.52 12.73 1.43
C SER A 143 22.50 12.99 0.28
N PRO A 144 22.84 11.97 -0.53
CA PRO A 144 23.60 12.17 -1.77
C PRO A 144 22.79 12.90 -2.84
N ILE A 145 21.47 12.90 -2.68
CA ILE A 145 20.54 13.60 -3.56
C ILE A 145 20.36 15.03 -3.04
N GLU A 146 20.71 16.01 -3.86
CA GLU A 146 20.49 17.42 -3.57
C GLU A 146 19.07 17.84 -3.94
N GLN A 147 18.61 17.44 -5.13
CA GLN A 147 17.32 17.85 -5.69
C GLN A 147 16.71 16.77 -6.58
N LEU A 148 15.40 16.66 -6.51
CA LEU A 148 14.56 15.82 -7.36
C LEU A 148 13.42 16.67 -7.91
N ASP A 149 13.46 16.99 -9.21
CA ASP A 149 12.43 17.78 -9.85
C ASP A 149 11.63 16.96 -10.86
N GLY A 150 10.34 17.24 -10.95
CA GLY A 150 9.42 16.52 -11.83
C GLY A 150 9.13 15.08 -11.38
N GLY A 151 8.37 14.35 -12.17
CA GLY A 151 8.03 12.96 -11.93
C GLY A 151 7.43 12.72 -10.54
N ASN A 152 6.36 13.45 -10.17
CA ASN A 152 5.79 13.41 -8.81
C ASN A 152 5.31 12.02 -8.38
N SER A 153 5.05 11.12 -9.33
CA SER A 153 4.74 9.71 -9.06
C SER A 153 5.98 8.82 -8.88
N LEU A 154 7.19 9.35 -9.17
CA LEU A 154 8.44 8.64 -8.98
C LEU A 154 8.99 8.88 -7.57
N ILE A 155 9.09 7.82 -6.77
CA ILE A 155 9.54 7.89 -5.39
C ILE A 155 10.87 7.15 -5.24
N PRO A 156 11.89 7.78 -4.63
CA PRO A 156 13.10 7.09 -4.21
C PRO A 156 12.76 6.08 -3.11
N THR A 157 13.03 4.81 -3.34
CA THR A 157 12.70 3.75 -2.38
C THR A 157 13.91 3.14 -1.72
N TRP A 158 15.06 3.25 -2.36
CA TRP A 158 16.23 2.54 -1.87
C TRP A 158 17.53 3.06 -2.50
N VAL A 159 18.57 3.16 -1.68
CA VAL A 159 19.94 3.52 -2.09
C VAL A 159 20.89 2.48 -1.54
N LYS A 160 21.77 1.96 -2.39
CA LYS A 160 22.80 1.00 -2.00
C LYS A 160 24.18 1.46 -2.45
N PRO A 161 25.15 1.55 -1.53
CA PRO A 161 26.54 1.72 -1.91
C PRO A 161 27.05 0.44 -2.59
N MET A 162 27.80 0.60 -3.66
CA MET A 162 28.43 -0.47 -4.40
C MET A 162 29.92 -0.59 -4.03
N THR A 163 30.52 -1.72 -4.34
CA THR A 163 31.93 -2.01 -4.00
C THR A 163 32.92 -1.15 -4.76
N ASP A 164 32.53 -0.62 -5.91
CA ASP A 164 33.34 0.29 -6.75
C ASP A 164 33.26 1.77 -6.33
N GLY A 165 32.56 2.06 -5.21
CA GLY A 165 32.34 3.42 -4.74
C GLY A 165 31.15 4.15 -5.37
N SER A 166 30.47 3.54 -6.35
CA SER A 166 29.24 4.09 -6.90
C SER A 166 28.04 3.85 -5.99
N MET A 167 26.92 4.52 -6.27
CA MET A 167 25.66 4.33 -5.56
C MET A 167 24.56 3.90 -6.52
N LEU A 168 23.83 2.86 -6.17
CA LEU A 168 22.64 2.43 -6.89
C LEU A 168 21.40 3.06 -6.23
N LEU A 169 20.70 3.92 -6.97
CA LEU A 169 19.42 4.49 -6.57
C LEU A 169 18.29 3.75 -7.26
N ARG A 170 17.32 3.28 -6.48
CA ARG A 170 16.07 2.71 -6.99
C ARG A 170 14.96 3.74 -6.89
N LEU A 171 14.30 3.97 -8.00
CA LEU A 171 13.09 4.77 -8.09
C LEU A 171 11.92 3.84 -8.39
N ASN A 172 10.77 4.14 -7.79
CA ASN A 172 9.53 3.41 -8.01
C ASN A 172 8.46 4.36 -8.55
N GLU A 173 7.83 3.97 -9.65
CA GLU A 173 6.64 4.65 -10.17
C GLU A 173 5.42 4.14 -9.39
N THR A 174 4.58 5.02 -8.86
CA THR A 174 3.57 4.68 -7.86
C THR A 174 2.12 4.90 -8.32
N LEU A 175 1.87 5.63 -9.40
CA LEU A 175 0.53 5.99 -9.84
C LEU A 175 0.19 5.54 -11.27
N GLY A 176 1.05 4.77 -11.94
CA GLY A 176 0.86 4.34 -13.33
C GLY A 176 1.08 5.47 -14.34
N GLN A 177 1.79 6.52 -13.96
CA GLN A 177 2.05 7.69 -14.79
C GLN A 177 3.38 7.57 -15.53
N ARG A 178 3.57 8.41 -16.54
CA ARG A 178 4.86 8.61 -17.23
C ARG A 178 5.33 10.03 -16.97
N GLY A 179 6.62 10.20 -16.70
CA GLY A 179 7.18 11.52 -16.48
C GLY A 179 8.70 11.50 -16.55
N GLN A 180 9.26 12.69 -16.72
CA GLN A 180 10.69 12.91 -16.58
C GLN A 180 10.99 13.41 -15.18
N MET A 181 12.09 12.97 -14.63
CA MET A 181 12.61 13.43 -13.35
C MET A 181 14.05 13.88 -13.56
N ASN A 182 14.36 15.07 -13.05
CA ASN A 182 15.72 15.59 -12.97
C ASN A 182 16.30 15.27 -11.60
N LEU A 183 17.40 14.57 -11.58
CA LEU A 183 18.15 14.21 -10.38
C LEU A 183 19.43 15.05 -10.33
N LYS A 184 19.59 15.83 -9.26
CA LYS A 184 20.84 16.54 -8.96
C LYS A 184 21.50 15.86 -7.76
N LEU A 185 22.74 15.46 -7.93
CA LEU A 185 23.57 14.89 -6.88
C LEU A 185 24.48 15.97 -6.28
N LYS A 186 24.86 15.76 -5.01
CA LYS A 186 25.88 16.61 -4.33
C LYS A 186 27.27 16.32 -4.85
#